data_8e8a85f202b0e75e272ce6d327cfc176
#
_entry.id   8e8a85f202b0e75e272ce6d327cfc176
#
_cell.length_a   1.000
_cell.length_b   1.000
_cell.length_c   1.000
_cell.angle_alpha   90.00
_cell.angle_beta   90.00
_cell.angle_gamma   90.00
#
_symmetry.space_group_name_H-M   'P 1'
#
loop_
_entity.id
_entity.type
_entity.pdbx_description
1 polymer ?
#
loop_
_entity_poly.entity_id
_entity_poly.type
_entity_poly.pdbx_seq_one_letter_code
_entity_poly.pdbx_strand_id
1 'polypeptide(L)'
;MSKNVIITGTSSGIGFELVKLFSENNNNILAISRNNKTLRMLDLPGVTSLDLDLTESEDLSLLDKHLKSFKNVDILINNAGHLVNKSFEETTLKDFQDVYSTNVFSVAMLTKKVIKFMSSSSNVVNISSIGGVQGSVKFSGLSAYSSSKAALNILTEMLAEEFKERKIHFNSLALGSVETKMLKKAFPDFKASTTAQEMANYIYEFSIAGYKFLNGKIVSVSSSTP
;
A
#
# COMPACT_ATOMS: atom_id res chain seq x y z
N MET A 1 -16.28 -12.40 -11.43
CA MET A 1 -15.59 -13.49 -10.70
C MET A 1 -14.96 -12.90 -9.45
N SER A 2 -15.04 -13.60 -8.33
CA SER A 2 -14.39 -13.24 -7.08
C SER A 2 -12.87 -13.18 -7.26
N LYS A 3 -12.21 -12.19 -6.66
CA LYS A 3 -10.75 -12.00 -6.69
C LYS A 3 -10.15 -12.38 -5.34
N ASN A 4 -8.93 -12.90 -5.37
CA ASN A 4 -8.11 -13.11 -4.19
C ASN A 4 -7.18 -11.89 -4.02
N VAL A 5 -7.40 -11.12 -2.96
CA VAL A 5 -6.79 -9.81 -2.73
C VAL A 5 -5.98 -9.81 -1.44
N ILE A 6 -4.78 -9.29 -1.48
CA ILE A 6 -3.97 -9.04 -0.28
C ILE A 6 -3.86 -7.52 -0.09
N ILE A 7 -4.19 -7.06 1.10
CA ILE A 7 -4.15 -5.63 1.46
C ILE A 7 -3.33 -5.46 2.73
N THR A 8 -2.37 -4.55 2.72
CA THR A 8 -1.58 -4.22 3.90
C THR A 8 -1.99 -2.89 4.53
N GLY A 9 -1.76 -2.71 5.83
CA GLY A 9 -2.12 -1.49 6.55
C GLY A 9 -3.62 -1.33 6.78
N THR A 10 -4.31 -2.41 7.13
CA THR A 10 -5.77 -2.53 7.19
C THR A 10 -6.41 -2.14 8.53
N SER A 11 -5.62 -1.69 9.51
CA SER A 11 -6.14 -1.33 10.84
C SER A 11 -6.95 -0.03 10.88
N SER A 12 -6.78 0.85 9.91
CA SER A 12 -7.49 2.14 9.82
C SER A 12 -7.27 2.82 8.47
N GLY A 13 -7.99 3.92 8.20
CA GLY A 13 -7.81 4.75 7.01
C GLY A 13 -8.09 4.02 5.72
N ILE A 14 -7.31 4.31 4.69
CA ILE A 14 -7.53 3.78 3.32
C ILE A 14 -7.59 2.25 3.29
N GLY A 15 -6.65 1.57 3.94
CA GLY A 15 -6.60 0.10 3.93
C GLY A 15 -7.82 -0.54 4.59
N PHE A 16 -8.35 0.08 5.66
CA PHE A 16 -9.57 -0.37 6.32
C PHE A 16 -10.80 -0.23 5.41
N GLU A 17 -10.95 0.90 4.74
CA GLU A 17 -12.06 1.14 3.78
C GLU A 17 -11.94 0.24 2.55
N LEU A 18 -10.72 -0.02 2.06
CA LEU A 18 -10.50 -0.98 0.97
C LEU A 18 -10.97 -2.39 1.33
N VAL A 19 -10.68 -2.89 2.54
CA VAL A 19 -11.14 -4.22 2.95
C VAL A 19 -12.65 -4.31 2.94
N LYS A 20 -13.36 -3.29 3.47
CA LYS A 20 -14.82 -3.23 3.42
C LYS A 20 -15.33 -3.28 1.98
N LEU A 21 -14.78 -2.42 1.13
CA LEU A 21 -15.22 -2.30 -0.26
C LEU A 21 -14.99 -3.58 -1.07
N PHE A 22 -13.85 -4.24 -0.91
CA PHE A 22 -13.58 -5.52 -1.55
C PHE A 22 -14.50 -6.64 -1.01
N SER A 23 -14.80 -6.66 0.29
CA SER A 23 -15.73 -7.62 0.91
C SER A 23 -17.16 -7.44 0.39
N GLU A 24 -17.67 -6.20 0.32
CA GLU A 24 -18.99 -5.86 -0.22
C GLU A 24 -19.15 -6.30 -1.69
N ASN A 25 -18.03 -6.39 -2.42
CA ASN A 25 -18.01 -6.87 -3.80
C ASN A 25 -17.61 -8.37 -3.92
N ASN A 26 -17.85 -9.16 -2.88
CA ASN A 26 -17.71 -10.62 -2.85
C ASN A 26 -16.30 -11.13 -3.22
N ASN A 27 -15.24 -10.44 -2.81
CA ASN A 27 -13.87 -10.88 -2.98
C ASN A 27 -13.35 -11.61 -1.73
N ASN A 28 -12.29 -12.40 -1.89
CA ASN A 28 -11.57 -13.03 -0.78
C ASN A 28 -10.37 -12.15 -0.42
N ILE A 29 -10.30 -11.69 0.81
CA ILE A 29 -9.32 -10.73 1.26
C ILE A 29 -8.42 -11.32 2.36
N LEU A 30 -7.12 -11.17 2.18
CA LEU A 30 -6.13 -11.33 3.24
C LEU A 30 -5.71 -9.94 3.71
N ALA A 31 -6.25 -9.53 4.86
CA ALA A 31 -6.03 -8.21 5.44
C ALA A 31 -4.88 -8.28 6.46
N ILE A 32 -3.79 -7.55 6.22
CA ILE A 32 -2.57 -7.63 7.01
C ILE A 32 -2.28 -6.27 7.67
N SER A 33 -2.15 -6.27 8.98
CA SER A 33 -1.59 -5.15 9.75
C SER A 33 -1.13 -5.62 11.13
N ARG A 34 -0.42 -4.78 11.87
CA ARG A 34 0.05 -5.12 13.22
C ARG A 34 -1.07 -5.36 14.23
N ASN A 35 -2.25 -4.82 13.98
CA ASN A 35 -3.43 -5.00 14.83
C ASN A 35 -4.72 -4.79 14.00
N ASN A 36 -5.44 -5.86 13.74
CA ASN A 36 -6.72 -5.87 13.02
C ASN A 36 -7.95 -6.03 13.95
N LYS A 37 -7.83 -5.74 15.25
CA LYS A 37 -8.92 -5.93 16.21
C LYS A 37 -10.23 -5.30 15.74
N THR A 38 -10.19 -4.03 15.34
CA THR A 38 -11.38 -3.31 14.85
C THR A 38 -11.98 -3.96 13.60
N LEU A 39 -11.13 -4.39 12.67
CA LEU A 39 -11.57 -5.03 11.43
C LEU A 39 -12.22 -6.39 11.73
N ARG A 40 -11.64 -7.19 12.62
CA ARG A 40 -12.22 -8.50 13.01
C ARG A 40 -13.60 -8.38 13.66
N MET A 41 -13.85 -7.30 14.41
CA MET A 41 -15.15 -7.07 15.03
C MET A 41 -16.29 -6.83 14.03
N LEU A 42 -15.97 -6.51 12.78
CA LEU A 42 -16.97 -6.31 11.73
C LEU A 42 -17.43 -7.61 11.08
N ASP A 43 -16.73 -8.71 11.31
CA ASP A 43 -17.03 -10.05 10.77
C ASP A 43 -17.41 -10.04 9.27
N LEU A 44 -16.59 -9.36 8.48
CA LEU A 44 -16.87 -9.14 7.06
C LEU A 44 -16.72 -10.42 6.25
N PRO A 45 -17.66 -10.73 5.33
CA PRO A 45 -17.59 -11.93 4.50
C PRO A 45 -16.34 -11.93 3.61
N GLY A 46 -15.71 -13.10 3.49
CA GLY A 46 -14.52 -13.28 2.66
C GLY A 46 -13.23 -12.68 3.21
N VAL A 47 -13.23 -12.14 4.44
CA VAL A 47 -12.05 -11.48 5.04
C VAL A 47 -11.34 -12.39 6.03
N THR A 48 -10.07 -12.65 5.77
CA THR A 48 -9.13 -13.25 6.73
C THR A 48 -8.18 -12.16 7.23
N SER A 49 -8.20 -11.87 8.53
CA SER A 49 -7.37 -10.82 9.15
C SER A 49 -6.16 -11.43 9.86
N LEU A 50 -4.97 -10.96 9.51
CA LEU A 50 -3.71 -11.36 10.13
C LEU A 50 -3.06 -10.19 10.87
N ASP A 51 -2.67 -10.43 12.12
CA ASP A 51 -1.84 -9.51 12.89
C ASP A 51 -0.36 -9.86 12.64
N LEU A 52 0.29 -9.13 11.75
CA LEU A 52 1.69 -9.32 11.38
C LEU A 52 2.40 -7.98 11.27
N ASP A 53 3.63 -7.92 11.75
CA ASP A 53 4.56 -6.83 11.44
C ASP A 53 5.39 -7.21 10.21
N LEU A 54 5.13 -6.55 9.10
CA LEU A 54 5.80 -6.83 7.82
C LEU A 54 7.30 -6.45 7.81
N THR A 55 7.78 -5.78 8.85
CA THR A 55 9.22 -5.48 9.03
C THR A 55 9.98 -6.63 9.69
N GLU A 56 9.26 -7.60 10.29
CA GLU A 56 9.82 -8.75 10.98
C GLU A 56 9.85 -9.99 10.07
N SER A 57 11.01 -10.60 9.93
CA SER A 57 11.20 -11.77 9.04
C SER A 57 10.41 -13.01 9.49
N GLU A 58 10.22 -13.17 10.81
CA GLU A 58 9.46 -14.27 11.39
C GLU A 58 7.98 -14.16 11.01
N ASP A 59 7.39 -12.96 11.12
CA ASP A 59 6.01 -12.69 10.76
C ASP A 59 5.77 -12.91 9.26
N LEU A 60 6.70 -12.49 8.41
CA LEU A 60 6.64 -12.80 6.99
C LEU A 60 6.63 -14.30 6.69
N SER A 61 7.24 -15.13 7.53
CA SER A 61 7.24 -16.59 7.36
C SER A 61 5.88 -17.20 7.68
N LEU A 62 5.12 -16.63 8.61
CA LEU A 62 3.76 -17.08 8.94
C LEU A 62 2.78 -16.90 7.77
N LEU A 63 3.06 -15.94 6.88
CA LEU A 63 2.26 -15.68 5.70
C LEU A 63 2.20 -16.86 4.71
N ASP A 64 3.24 -17.69 4.66
CA ASP A 64 3.35 -18.78 3.67
C ASP A 64 2.19 -19.78 3.75
N LYS A 65 1.70 -20.06 4.97
CA LYS A 65 0.52 -20.94 5.18
C LYS A 65 -0.74 -20.34 4.55
N HIS A 66 -0.96 -19.06 4.72
CA HIS A 66 -2.14 -18.36 4.18
C HIS A 66 -2.05 -18.19 2.66
N LEU A 67 -0.87 -17.90 2.12
CA LEU A 67 -0.67 -17.82 0.67
C LEU A 67 -0.97 -19.15 -0.04
N LYS A 68 -0.57 -20.27 0.55
CA LYS A 68 -0.88 -21.60 -0.01
C LYS A 68 -2.39 -21.87 -0.09
N SER A 69 -3.18 -21.37 0.87
CA SER A 69 -4.64 -21.53 0.85
C SER A 69 -5.33 -20.71 -0.24
N PHE A 70 -4.74 -19.59 -0.65
CA PHE A 70 -5.27 -18.74 -1.72
C PHE A 70 -5.08 -19.34 -3.13
N LYS A 71 -4.14 -20.29 -3.32
CA LYS A 71 -3.77 -20.90 -4.62
C LYS A 71 -3.29 -19.89 -5.67
N ASN A 72 -4.00 -18.79 -5.86
CA ASN A 72 -3.66 -17.68 -6.76
C ASN A 72 -3.95 -16.36 -6.06
N VAL A 73 -3.12 -15.34 -6.30
CA VAL A 73 -3.34 -13.96 -5.85
C VAL A 73 -3.56 -13.08 -7.09
N ASP A 74 -4.74 -12.48 -7.17
CA ASP A 74 -5.09 -11.59 -8.28
C ASP A 74 -4.57 -10.18 -8.06
N ILE A 75 -4.65 -9.67 -6.81
CA ILE A 75 -4.32 -8.28 -6.49
C ILE A 75 -3.52 -8.23 -5.19
N LEU A 76 -2.41 -7.50 -5.21
CA LEU A 76 -1.66 -7.10 -4.02
C LEU A 76 -1.70 -5.58 -3.89
N ILE A 77 -2.22 -5.07 -2.77
CA ILE A 77 -2.22 -3.63 -2.45
C ILE A 77 -1.28 -3.38 -1.28
N ASN A 78 -0.11 -2.84 -1.58
CA ASN A 78 0.88 -2.41 -0.59
C ASN A 78 0.50 -1.01 -0.09
N ASN A 79 -0.37 -0.95 0.92
CA ASN A 79 -0.88 0.30 1.49
C ASN A 79 -0.26 0.61 2.87
N ALA A 80 0.33 -0.36 3.57
CA ALA A 80 1.04 -0.09 4.82
C ALA A 80 2.09 0.99 4.63
N GLY A 81 2.18 1.91 5.59
CA GLY A 81 3.15 2.99 5.52
C GLY A 81 3.49 3.54 6.90
N HIS A 82 4.67 4.13 6.99
CA HIS A 82 5.17 4.84 8.16
C HIS A 82 5.66 6.22 7.75
N LEU A 83 5.28 7.24 8.53
CA LEU A 83 5.62 8.63 8.28
C LEU A 83 6.21 9.25 9.56
N VAL A 84 7.36 9.88 9.41
CA VAL A 84 8.00 10.73 10.41
C VAL A 84 8.01 12.16 9.87
N ASN A 85 7.52 13.11 10.67
CA ASN A 85 7.59 14.54 10.39
C ASN A 85 8.51 15.20 11.43
N LYS A 86 9.74 15.49 11.01
CA LYS A 86 10.78 16.15 11.80
C LYS A 86 11.65 17.01 10.88
N SER A 87 12.26 18.08 11.40
CA SER A 87 13.31 18.78 10.65
C SER A 87 14.42 17.82 10.22
N PHE A 88 15.11 18.12 9.14
CA PHE A 88 16.19 17.24 8.67
C PHE A 88 17.30 17.11 9.73
N GLU A 89 17.61 18.18 10.43
CA GLU A 89 18.63 18.21 11.50
C GLU A 89 18.27 17.30 12.69
N GLU A 90 16.98 17.14 12.99
CA GLU A 90 16.49 16.27 14.06
C GLU A 90 16.19 14.84 13.63
N THR A 91 16.15 14.60 12.31
CA THR A 91 15.84 13.26 11.77
C THR A 91 17.02 12.33 11.98
N THR A 92 16.82 11.29 12.77
CA THR A 92 17.88 10.31 13.12
C THR A 92 18.00 9.22 12.07
N LEU A 93 19.11 8.48 12.11
CA LEU A 93 19.29 7.25 11.32
C LEU A 93 18.15 6.24 11.61
N LYS A 94 17.72 6.14 12.87
CA LYS A 94 16.62 5.26 13.28
C LYS A 94 15.30 5.67 12.61
N ASP A 95 14.99 6.96 12.52
CA ASP A 95 13.80 7.44 11.80
C ASP A 95 13.82 7.02 10.32
N PHE A 96 14.99 7.16 9.65
CA PHE A 96 15.17 6.67 8.27
C PHE A 96 14.98 5.16 8.17
N GLN A 97 15.63 4.39 9.05
CA GLN A 97 15.51 2.93 9.06
C GLN A 97 14.05 2.47 9.24
N ASP A 98 13.32 3.04 10.19
CA ASP A 98 11.92 2.66 10.46
C ASP A 98 11.00 2.99 9.27
N VAL A 99 11.21 4.17 8.66
CA VAL A 99 10.43 4.58 7.48
C VAL A 99 10.75 3.68 6.29
N TYR A 100 12.02 3.42 5.98
CA TYR A 100 12.41 2.57 4.86
C TYR A 100 12.05 1.10 5.10
N SER A 101 12.17 0.60 6.31
CA SER A 101 11.75 -0.76 6.67
C SER A 101 10.28 -0.98 6.35
N THR A 102 9.43 -0.02 6.70
CA THR A 102 7.98 -0.13 6.42
C THR A 102 7.63 0.18 4.96
N ASN A 103 8.16 1.25 4.38
CA ASN A 103 7.69 1.78 3.10
C ASN A 103 8.35 1.13 1.88
N VAL A 104 9.52 0.50 2.06
CA VAL A 104 10.31 -0.05 0.96
C VAL A 104 10.64 -1.52 1.18
N PHE A 105 11.32 -1.86 2.28
CA PHE A 105 11.84 -3.21 2.46
C PHE A 105 10.72 -4.22 2.71
N SER A 106 9.74 -3.89 3.54
CA SER A 106 8.58 -4.76 3.76
C SER A 106 7.79 -4.99 2.47
N VAL A 107 7.62 -3.95 1.64
CA VAL A 107 6.95 -4.05 0.33
C VAL A 107 7.72 -4.97 -0.60
N ALA A 108 9.03 -4.82 -0.69
CA ALA A 108 9.89 -5.68 -1.51
C ALA A 108 9.82 -7.15 -1.06
N MET A 109 9.95 -7.41 0.24
CA MET A 109 9.94 -8.77 0.78
C MET A 109 8.57 -9.43 0.69
N LEU A 110 7.49 -8.71 0.96
CA LEU A 110 6.13 -9.21 0.77
C LEU A 110 5.86 -9.52 -0.70
N THR A 111 6.17 -8.59 -1.60
CA THR A 111 5.99 -8.79 -3.05
C THR A 111 6.77 -10.00 -3.54
N LYS A 112 8.02 -10.18 -3.11
CA LYS A 112 8.85 -11.36 -3.42
C LYS A 112 8.21 -12.69 -2.98
N LYS A 113 7.49 -12.71 -1.87
CA LYS A 113 6.73 -13.89 -1.42
C LYS A 113 5.47 -14.10 -2.25
N VAL A 114 4.69 -13.05 -2.44
CA VAL A 114 3.35 -13.09 -3.07
C VAL A 114 3.44 -13.39 -4.56
N ILE A 115 4.46 -12.90 -5.25
CA ILE A 115 4.61 -13.02 -6.70
C ILE A 115 4.67 -14.47 -7.21
N LYS A 116 5.06 -15.42 -6.36
CA LYS A 116 5.07 -16.86 -6.67
C LYS A 116 3.65 -17.43 -6.84
N PHE A 117 2.66 -16.73 -6.28
CA PHE A 117 1.23 -17.09 -6.34
C PHE A 117 0.47 -16.20 -7.33
N MET A 118 1.15 -15.34 -8.07
CA MET A 118 0.55 -14.48 -9.09
C MET A 118 0.69 -15.08 -10.49
N SER A 119 -0.36 -14.93 -11.29
CA SER A 119 -0.44 -15.37 -12.68
C SER A 119 -0.53 -14.18 -13.64
N SER A 120 -0.66 -14.44 -14.93
CA SER A 120 -0.89 -13.39 -15.93
C SER A 120 -2.15 -12.60 -15.60
N SER A 121 -2.08 -11.28 -15.77
CA SER A 121 -3.14 -10.32 -15.40
C SER A 121 -3.34 -10.11 -13.88
N SER A 122 -2.45 -10.63 -13.04
CA SER A 122 -2.37 -10.18 -11.65
C SER A 122 -1.81 -8.76 -11.58
N ASN A 123 -2.16 -8.04 -10.51
CA ASN A 123 -1.87 -6.62 -10.37
C ASN A 123 -1.31 -6.29 -8.98
N VAL A 124 -0.20 -5.56 -8.94
CA VAL A 124 0.39 -5.00 -7.72
C VAL A 124 0.21 -3.48 -7.74
N VAL A 125 -0.45 -2.97 -6.72
CA VAL A 125 -0.66 -1.54 -6.51
C VAL A 125 0.12 -1.09 -5.28
N ASN A 126 1.12 -0.26 -5.50
CA ASN A 126 1.91 0.34 -4.43
C ASN A 126 1.35 1.72 -4.08
N ILE A 127 0.98 1.94 -2.83
CA ILE A 127 0.49 3.23 -2.37
C ILE A 127 1.69 4.12 -2.00
N SER A 128 1.94 5.08 -2.87
CA SER A 128 3.00 6.08 -2.74
C SER A 128 2.43 7.44 -2.31
N SER A 129 3.19 8.47 -2.54
CA SER A 129 2.83 9.86 -2.21
C SER A 129 3.32 10.81 -3.29
N ILE A 130 2.61 11.88 -3.50
CA ILE A 130 3.04 13.01 -4.33
C ILE A 130 4.43 13.50 -3.88
N GLY A 131 4.73 13.52 -2.59
CA GLY A 131 6.04 13.88 -2.06
C GLY A 131 7.19 13.02 -2.59
N GLY A 132 6.91 11.79 -3.05
CA GLY A 132 7.89 10.89 -3.68
C GLY A 132 8.02 11.05 -5.20
N VAL A 133 7.25 11.91 -5.84
CA VAL A 133 7.32 12.15 -7.29
C VAL A 133 8.33 13.24 -7.58
N GLN A 134 9.21 13.02 -8.56
CA GLN A 134 10.18 14.02 -8.99
C GLN A 134 9.45 15.25 -9.58
N GLY A 135 9.91 16.44 -9.21
CA GLY A 135 9.32 17.69 -9.69
C GLY A 135 8.03 18.12 -8.98
N SER A 136 7.48 17.30 -8.09
CA SER A 136 6.36 17.71 -7.24
C SER A 136 6.79 18.66 -6.11
N VAL A 137 5.85 19.38 -5.54
CA VAL A 137 6.09 20.18 -4.33
C VAL A 137 6.56 19.26 -3.18
N LYS A 138 7.55 19.76 -2.42
CA LYS A 138 8.10 19.05 -1.26
C LYS A 138 7.68 19.75 0.03
N PHE A 139 7.44 18.95 1.06
CA PHE A 139 7.06 19.44 2.38
C PHE A 139 8.23 19.32 3.34
N SER A 140 8.54 20.41 4.04
CA SER A 140 9.53 20.39 5.12
C SER A 140 9.16 19.32 6.15
N GLY A 141 10.15 18.68 6.75
CA GLY A 141 9.95 17.63 7.75
C GLY A 141 9.72 16.22 7.20
N LEU A 142 9.57 16.04 5.89
CA LEU A 142 9.26 14.74 5.28
C LEU A 142 10.46 14.11 4.54
N SER A 143 11.69 14.44 4.89
CA SER A 143 12.88 13.95 4.18
C SER A 143 12.94 12.41 4.09
N ALA A 144 12.80 11.70 5.22
CA ALA A 144 12.79 10.24 5.26
C ALA A 144 11.57 9.66 4.53
N TYR A 145 10.38 10.23 4.76
CA TYR A 145 9.15 9.74 4.14
C TYR A 145 9.15 9.91 2.63
N SER A 146 9.39 11.13 2.12
CA SER A 146 9.34 11.41 0.70
C SER A 146 10.41 10.65 -0.09
N SER A 147 11.63 10.52 0.46
CA SER A 147 12.68 9.72 -0.17
C SER A 147 12.33 8.24 -0.20
N SER A 148 11.69 7.68 0.85
CA SER A 148 11.21 6.30 0.83
C SER A 148 10.12 6.05 -0.21
N LYS A 149 9.21 7.02 -0.40
CA LYS A 149 8.15 6.93 -1.43
C LYS A 149 8.71 7.07 -2.85
N ALA A 150 9.77 7.86 -3.04
CA ALA A 150 10.52 7.89 -4.30
C ALA A 150 11.21 6.55 -4.58
N ALA A 151 11.84 5.94 -3.58
CA ALA A 151 12.44 4.61 -3.70
C ALA A 151 11.38 3.54 -4.07
N LEU A 152 10.19 3.60 -3.47
CA LEU A 152 9.07 2.71 -3.81
C LEU A 152 8.60 2.91 -5.26
N ASN A 153 8.59 4.14 -5.77
CA ASN A 153 8.24 4.43 -7.16
C ASN A 153 9.22 3.76 -8.12
N ILE A 154 10.53 3.92 -7.91
CA ILE A 154 11.56 3.27 -8.75
C ILE A 154 11.50 1.74 -8.63
N LEU A 155 11.28 1.20 -7.42
CA LEU A 155 11.07 -0.24 -7.24
C LEU A 155 9.88 -0.74 -8.08
N THR A 156 8.80 0.03 -8.15
CA THR A 156 7.61 -0.31 -8.95
C THR A 156 7.94 -0.41 -10.44
N GLU A 157 8.69 0.56 -10.97
CA GLU A 157 9.13 0.57 -12.38
C GLU A 157 10.03 -0.63 -12.70
N MET A 158 10.99 -0.92 -11.81
CA MET A 158 11.90 -2.07 -11.97
C MET A 158 11.17 -3.41 -11.96
N LEU A 159 10.23 -3.61 -11.03
CA LEU A 159 9.44 -4.84 -10.97
C LEU A 159 8.50 -4.98 -12.18
N ALA A 160 7.96 -3.89 -12.69
CA ALA A 160 7.13 -3.90 -13.89
C ALA A 160 7.92 -4.39 -15.12
N GLU A 161 9.19 -4.01 -15.26
CA GLU A 161 10.04 -4.50 -16.35
C GLU A 161 10.49 -5.94 -16.12
N GLU A 162 10.90 -6.30 -14.88
CA GLU A 162 11.37 -7.63 -14.54
C GLU A 162 10.30 -8.72 -14.74
N PHE A 163 9.03 -8.40 -14.47
CA PHE A 163 7.91 -9.35 -14.58
C PHE A 163 7.02 -9.17 -15.82
N LYS A 164 7.47 -8.39 -16.79
CA LYS A 164 6.76 -8.08 -18.04
C LYS A 164 6.33 -9.32 -18.81
N GLU A 165 7.24 -10.26 -18.99
CA GLU A 165 6.97 -11.51 -19.72
C GLU A 165 5.94 -12.40 -19.01
N ARG A 166 5.83 -12.29 -17.68
CA ARG A 166 4.79 -12.96 -16.89
C ARG A 166 3.45 -12.23 -16.95
N LYS A 167 3.38 -11.06 -17.57
CA LYS A 167 2.19 -10.22 -17.68
C LYS A 167 1.57 -9.89 -16.31
N ILE A 168 2.42 -9.66 -15.29
CA ILE A 168 2.04 -9.15 -13.99
C ILE A 168 2.24 -7.63 -14.03
N HIS A 169 1.21 -6.88 -13.66
CA HIS A 169 1.25 -5.43 -13.69
C HIS A 169 1.70 -4.85 -12.35
N PHE A 170 2.55 -3.84 -12.40
CA PHE A 170 3.00 -3.09 -11.23
C PHE A 170 2.76 -1.62 -11.47
N ASN A 171 2.02 -0.96 -10.59
CA ASN A 171 1.82 0.48 -10.67
C ASN A 171 1.89 1.11 -9.28
N SER A 172 2.29 2.36 -9.23
CA SER A 172 2.33 3.16 -8.02
C SER A 172 1.29 4.27 -8.10
N LEU A 173 0.44 4.38 -7.07
CA LEU A 173 -0.49 5.49 -6.92
C LEU A 173 0.12 6.50 -5.95
N ALA A 174 0.60 7.61 -6.47
CA ALA A 174 1.20 8.71 -5.71
C ALA A 174 0.08 9.62 -5.21
N LEU A 175 -0.39 9.37 -3.99
CA LEU A 175 -1.53 10.07 -3.42
C LEU A 175 -1.15 11.47 -2.94
N GLY A 176 -2.08 12.41 -3.10
CA GLY A 176 -2.11 13.66 -2.37
C GLY A 176 -2.50 13.47 -0.91
N SER A 177 -2.94 14.53 -0.25
CA SER A 177 -3.38 14.47 1.14
C SER A 177 -4.74 13.75 1.25
N VAL A 178 -4.82 12.78 2.17
CA VAL A 178 -6.03 12.03 2.47
C VAL A 178 -6.28 12.07 3.97
N GLU A 179 -7.51 12.34 4.38
CA GLU A 179 -7.92 12.45 5.79
C GLU A 179 -7.77 11.08 6.50
N THR A 180 -6.66 10.90 7.20
CA THR A 180 -6.28 9.67 7.89
C THR A 180 -5.66 9.98 9.24
N LYS A 181 -5.63 8.99 10.14
CA LYS A 181 -4.91 9.12 11.43
C LYS A 181 -3.43 9.44 11.24
N MET A 182 -2.81 8.92 10.18
CA MET A 182 -1.40 9.18 9.85
C MET A 182 -1.20 10.66 9.50
N LEU A 183 -2.04 11.23 8.65
CA LEU A 183 -1.97 12.63 8.27
C LEU A 183 -2.21 13.56 9.48
N LYS A 184 -3.25 13.29 10.27
CA LYS A 184 -3.56 14.06 11.49
C LYS A 184 -2.42 14.06 12.50
N LYS A 185 -1.74 12.91 12.67
CA LYS A 185 -0.58 12.83 13.56
C LYS A 185 0.60 13.66 13.06
N ALA A 186 0.83 13.66 11.73
CA ALA A 186 1.95 14.38 11.13
C ALA A 186 1.69 15.89 10.99
N PHE A 187 0.44 16.25 10.74
CA PHE A 187 -0.02 17.64 10.51
C PHE A 187 -1.35 17.89 11.23
N PRO A 188 -1.34 18.14 12.55
CA PRO A 188 -2.56 18.24 13.36
C PRO A 188 -3.54 19.32 12.88
N ASP A 189 -3.02 20.43 12.38
CA ASP A 189 -3.81 21.60 11.95
C ASP A 189 -4.25 21.54 10.49
N PHE A 190 -3.77 20.52 9.73
CA PHE A 190 -4.10 20.37 8.34
C PHE A 190 -5.32 19.46 8.15
N LYS A 191 -6.29 19.91 7.35
CA LYS A 191 -7.48 19.15 6.98
C LYS A 191 -7.44 18.83 5.48
N ALA A 192 -7.36 17.54 5.14
CA ALA A 192 -7.46 17.11 3.76
C ALA A 192 -8.89 17.22 3.22
N SER A 193 -9.04 17.52 1.94
CA SER A 193 -10.34 17.55 1.26
C SER A 193 -10.86 16.18 0.88
N THR A 194 -9.96 15.19 0.75
CA THR A 194 -10.29 13.82 0.35
C THR A 194 -10.35 12.90 1.56
N THR A 195 -11.45 12.20 1.71
CA THR A 195 -11.64 11.19 2.76
C THR A 195 -10.93 9.87 2.44
N ALA A 196 -10.69 9.04 3.46
CA ALA A 196 -10.14 7.70 3.27
C ALA A 196 -11.05 6.81 2.41
N GLN A 197 -12.37 6.97 2.52
CA GLN A 197 -13.34 6.20 1.72
C GLN A 197 -13.33 6.60 0.25
N GLU A 198 -13.32 7.90 -0.07
CA GLU A 198 -13.23 8.38 -1.46
C GLU A 198 -11.95 7.88 -2.14
N MET A 199 -10.82 7.94 -1.42
CA MET A 199 -9.57 7.43 -1.94
C MET A 199 -9.58 5.90 -2.09
N ALA A 200 -10.21 5.17 -1.17
CA ALA A 200 -10.37 3.72 -1.28
C ALA A 200 -11.22 3.34 -2.50
N ASN A 201 -12.28 4.08 -2.81
CA ASN A 201 -13.08 3.87 -4.03
C ASN A 201 -12.21 3.99 -5.30
N TYR A 202 -11.40 5.04 -5.40
CA TYR A 202 -10.50 5.21 -6.53
C TYR A 202 -9.48 4.07 -6.66
N ILE A 203 -8.84 3.69 -5.55
CA ILE A 203 -7.85 2.59 -5.52
C ILE A 203 -8.51 1.26 -5.89
N TYR A 204 -9.72 1.02 -5.43
CA TYR A 204 -10.49 -0.18 -5.78
C TYR A 204 -10.74 -0.24 -7.30
N GLU A 205 -11.30 0.79 -7.89
CA GLU A 205 -11.58 0.85 -9.34
C GLU A 205 -10.29 0.70 -10.16
N PHE A 206 -9.21 1.37 -9.75
CA PHE A 206 -7.91 1.20 -10.37
C PHE A 206 -7.43 -0.26 -10.29
N SER A 207 -7.56 -0.89 -9.13
CA SER A 207 -7.09 -2.26 -8.89
C SER A 207 -7.88 -3.30 -9.68
N ILE A 208 -9.15 -3.05 -9.97
CA ILE A 208 -10.04 -3.96 -10.72
C ILE A 208 -9.88 -3.78 -12.25
N ALA A 209 -9.79 -2.55 -12.72
CA ALA A 209 -9.88 -2.23 -14.15
C ALA A 209 -8.78 -1.30 -14.68
N GLY A 210 -8.42 -0.26 -13.94
CA GLY A 210 -7.54 0.80 -14.41
C GLY A 210 -6.13 0.35 -14.74
N TYR A 211 -5.62 -0.67 -14.06
CA TYR A 211 -4.29 -1.23 -14.29
C TYR A 211 -4.10 -1.80 -15.70
N LYS A 212 -5.17 -2.23 -16.39
CA LYS A 212 -5.10 -2.92 -17.69
C LYS A 212 -4.41 -2.09 -18.79
N PHE A 213 -4.42 -0.78 -18.63
CA PHE A 213 -3.80 0.16 -19.58
C PHE A 213 -2.43 0.67 -19.12
N LEU A 214 -2.00 0.26 -17.91
CA LEU A 214 -0.83 0.81 -17.26
C LEU A 214 0.07 -0.32 -16.71
N ASN A 215 1.38 -0.18 -16.95
CA ASN A 215 2.39 -1.02 -16.31
C ASN A 215 3.65 -0.18 -16.08
N GLY A 216 4.23 -0.23 -14.89
CA GLY A 216 5.39 0.55 -14.51
C GLY A 216 5.09 2.05 -14.39
N LYS A 217 3.84 2.45 -14.07
CA LYS A 217 3.47 3.86 -14.01
C LYS A 217 3.34 4.37 -12.60
N ILE A 218 3.82 5.59 -12.39
CA ILE A 218 3.58 6.38 -11.20
C ILE A 218 2.43 7.34 -11.53
N VAL A 219 1.24 7.03 -11.01
CA VAL A 219 0.03 7.81 -11.26
C VAL A 219 -0.16 8.80 -10.12
N SER A 220 -0.08 10.08 -10.41
CA SER A 220 -0.38 11.14 -9.44
C SER A 220 -1.89 11.23 -9.21
N VAL A 221 -2.31 11.02 -7.97
CA VAL A 221 -3.72 11.01 -7.56
C VAL A 221 -3.93 12.15 -6.56
N SER A 222 -4.11 13.34 -7.08
CA SER A 222 -4.35 14.55 -6.30
C SER A 222 -5.13 15.55 -7.13
N SER A 223 -6.14 16.18 -6.55
CA SER A 223 -6.90 17.27 -7.18
C SER A 223 -6.22 18.63 -6.98
N SER A 224 -5.30 18.71 -6.06
CA SER A 224 -4.46 19.88 -5.82
C SER A 224 -3.00 19.46 -5.92
N THR A 225 -2.22 20.13 -6.72
CA THR A 225 -0.78 20.20 -6.53
C THR A 225 -0.57 21.12 -5.34
N PRO A 226 -0.03 20.61 -4.23
CA PRO A 226 0.34 21.49 -3.15
C PRO A 226 1.40 22.45 -3.66
#